data_fd3fe0c0dab01d8cefe807047d7f0821
#
_entry.id   fd3fe0c0dab01d8cefe807047d7f0821
#
_cell.length_a   1.000
_cell.length_b   1.000
_cell.length_c   1.000
_cell.angle_alpha   90.00
_cell.angle_beta   90.00
_cell.angle_gamma   90.00
#
_symmetry.space_group_name_H-M   'P 1'
#
loop_
_entity.id
_entity.type
_entity.pdbx_description
1 polymer ?
#
loop_
_entity_poly.entity_id
_entity_poly.type
_entity_poly.pdbx_seq_one_letter_code
_entity_poly.pdbx_strand_id
1 'polypeptide(L)'
;MQTLYITDLDGTLLGADGRVFAESVSILAPMLRQGLPLTVATARSPATVVQLLQALPIALPAVLMTGTILYDLPARRTIGTQCLSAQSVAAMCRVLRREGAEALAYSVKAGQLYVYYKEICCPFEEAFVAQRRGTPYKLFVQVPEYEAALAGGDTLMFLFCVPTQQRAEYLFRALDEVPGLVKYFYKDEYARGGYLLEVYPAGASKAAAIEKVKAMTGAAGVVSFGDNINDLPMFAASRISCAVANAAPEVRRAASCIIGHHDEAAVARWLREHAEF
;
A
#
# COMPACT_ATOMS: atom_id res chain seq x y z
N MET A 1 6.82 14.09 -24.68
CA MET A 1 7.42 13.50 -23.46
C MET A 1 6.31 12.73 -22.75
N GLN A 2 6.51 11.45 -22.47
CA GLN A 2 5.47 10.57 -21.94
C GLN A 2 5.08 10.95 -20.50
N THR A 3 3.78 10.99 -20.21
CA THR A 3 3.23 11.27 -18.87
C THR A 3 2.88 9.95 -18.20
N LEU A 4 3.35 9.72 -16.97
CA LEU A 4 2.97 8.56 -16.15
C LEU A 4 1.69 8.88 -15.37
N TYR A 5 0.69 8.03 -15.47
CA TYR A 5 -0.57 8.13 -14.70
C TYR A 5 -0.54 7.14 -13.54
N ILE A 6 -0.90 7.60 -12.35
CA ILE A 6 -0.89 6.78 -11.14
C ILE A 6 -2.17 7.02 -10.35
N THR A 7 -2.86 5.95 -10.01
CA THR A 7 -4.09 6.04 -9.20
C THR A 7 -3.95 5.27 -7.89
N ASP A 8 -4.47 5.85 -6.79
CA ASP A 8 -4.84 5.04 -5.65
C ASP A 8 -6.00 4.12 -5.99
N LEU A 9 -6.28 3.15 -5.14
CA LEU A 9 -7.35 2.15 -5.32
C LEU A 9 -8.57 2.46 -4.48
N ASP A 10 -8.46 2.36 -3.17
CA ASP A 10 -9.58 2.46 -2.24
C ASP A 10 -10.10 3.89 -2.17
N GLY A 11 -11.40 4.06 -2.43
CA GLY A 11 -12.00 5.40 -2.47
C GLY A 11 -11.62 6.25 -3.69
N THR A 12 -10.82 5.70 -4.63
CA THR A 12 -10.35 6.41 -5.83
C THR A 12 -10.72 5.69 -7.13
N LEU A 13 -10.03 4.57 -7.46
CA LEU A 13 -10.35 3.77 -8.65
C LEU A 13 -11.44 2.74 -8.38
N LEU A 14 -11.55 2.28 -7.14
CA LEU A 14 -12.54 1.30 -6.70
C LEU A 14 -13.82 1.98 -6.25
N GLY A 15 -14.95 1.31 -6.51
CA GLY A 15 -16.22 1.70 -5.95
C GLY A 15 -16.38 1.34 -4.47
N ALA A 16 -17.51 1.75 -3.89
CA ALA A 16 -17.86 1.46 -2.50
C ALA A 16 -17.93 -0.06 -2.19
N ASP A 17 -18.12 -0.90 -3.21
CA ASP A 17 -18.08 -2.36 -3.10
C ASP A 17 -16.64 -2.93 -3.09
N GLY A 18 -15.62 -2.08 -3.17
CA GLY A 18 -14.21 -2.44 -3.21
C GLY A 18 -13.76 -3.09 -4.52
N ARG A 19 -14.49 -2.90 -5.63
CA ARG A 19 -14.19 -3.46 -6.94
C ARG A 19 -13.99 -2.37 -7.98
N VAL A 20 -13.29 -2.70 -9.07
CA VAL A 20 -13.21 -1.83 -10.23
C VAL A 20 -14.55 -1.87 -10.98
N PHE A 21 -15.15 -0.72 -11.22
CA PHE A 21 -16.40 -0.62 -11.96
C PHE A 21 -16.30 -1.20 -13.36
N ALA A 22 -17.38 -1.81 -13.84
CA ALA A 22 -17.47 -2.30 -15.22
C ALA A 22 -17.23 -1.18 -16.24
N GLU A 23 -17.72 0.03 -15.98
CA GLU A 23 -17.45 1.20 -16.82
C GLU A 23 -15.96 1.57 -16.81
N SER A 24 -15.31 1.60 -15.65
CA SER A 24 -13.86 1.84 -15.57
C SER A 24 -13.08 0.80 -16.37
N VAL A 25 -13.46 -0.47 -16.28
CA VAL A 25 -12.84 -1.54 -17.09
C VAL A 25 -13.06 -1.31 -18.57
N SER A 26 -14.29 -0.96 -18.99
CA SER A 26 -14.64 -0.74 -20.40
C SER A 26 -13.87 0.42 -21.04
N ILE A 27 -13.54 1.43 -20.25
CA ILE A 27 -12.74 2.59 -20.68
C ILE A 27 -11.23 2.27 -20.63
N LEU A 28 -10.74 1.82 -19.49
CA LEU A 28 -9.29 1.71 -19.23
C LEU A 28 -8.65 0.52 -19.94
N ALA A 29 -9.34 -0.63 -20.07
CA ALA A 29 -8.72 -1.81 -20.66
C ALA A 29 -8.33 -1.63 -22.14
N PRO A 30 -9.13 -0.97 -23.01
CA PRO A 30 -8.69 -0.61 -24.37
C PRO A 30 -7.52 0.37 -24.35
N MET A 31 -7.57 1.42 -23.52
CA MET A 31 -6.50 2.42 -23.42
C MET A 31 -5.17 1.79 -22.97
N LEU A 32 -5.20 0.91 -21.98
CA LEU A 32 -4.03 0.17 -21.52
C LEU A 32 -3.41 -0.72 -22.61
N ARG A 33 -4.26 -1.38 -23.44
CA ARG A 33 -3.77 -2.16 -24.58
C ARG A 33 -3.16 -1.28 -25.67
N GLN A 34 -3.56 -0.02 -25.77
CA GLN A 34 -2.99 0.98 -26.68
C GLN A 34 -1.73 1.66 -26.11
N GLY A 35 -1.32 1.31 -24.89
CA GLY A 35 -0.09 1.81 -24.29
C GLY A 35 -0.27 2.94 -23.27
N LEU A 36 -1.49 3.20 -22.77
CA LEU A 36 -1.69 4.15 -21.67
C LEU A 36 -0.74 3.81 -20.52
N PRO A 37 0.19 4.70 -20.14
CA PRO A 37 1.15 4.44 -19.07
C PRO A 37 0.52 4.69 -17.69
N LEU A 38 -0.45 3.85 -17.34
CA LEU A 38 -1.17 3.85 -16.07
C LEU A 38 -0.67 2.73 -15.17
N THR A 39 -0.45 3.08 -13.90
CA THR A 39 -0.25 2.09 -12.82
C THR A 39 -0.98 2.52 -11.55
N VAL A 40 -0.83 1.72 -10.49
CA VAL A 40 -1.50 1.95 -9.20
C VAL A 40 -0.49 2.16 -8.06
N ALA A 41 -0.90 2.92 -7.04
CA ALA A 41 -0.14 3.10 -5.80
C ALA A 41 -1.08 2.95 -4.59
N THR A 42 -0.96 1.84 -3.85
CA THR A 42 -1.91 1.46 -2.81
C THR A 42 -1.24 0.88 -1.56
N ALA A 43 -1.92 0.94 -0.42
CA ALA A 43 -1.53 0.24 0.80
C ALA A 43 -1.79 -1.28 0.72
N ARG A 44 -2.56 -1.74 -0.25
CA ARG A 44 -2.89 -3.16 -0.41
C ARG A 44 -1.66 -4.00 -0.78
N SER A 45 -1.69 -5.26 -0.36
CA SER A 45 -0.65 -6.26 -0.69
C SER A 45 -0.92 -6.94 -2.05
N PRO A 46 0.08 -7.61 -2.66
CA PRO A 46 -0.10 -8.37 -3.90
C PRO A 46 -1.27 -9.35 -3.86
N ALA A 47 -1.53 -9.96 -2.69
CA ALA A 47 -2.59 -10.93 -2.49
C ALA A 47 -4.00 -10.43 -2.87
N THR A 48 -4.26 -9.15 -2.65
CA THR A 48 -5.54 -8.52 -2.99
C THR A 48 -5.50 -7.87 -4.37
N VAL A 49 -4.40 -7.20 -4.70
CA VAL A 49 -4.30 -6.39 -5.93
C VAL A 49 -4.32 -7.25 -7.19
N VAL A 50 -3.66 -8.42 -7.18
CA VAL A 50 -3.62 -9.32 -8.36
C VAL A 50 -5.02 -9.76 -8.80
N GLN A 51 -5.91 -10.09 -7.86
CA GLN A 51 -7.29 -10.47 -8.19
C GLN A 51 -8.13 -9.25 -8.57
N LEU A 52 -7.94 -8.15 -7.87
CA LEU A 52 -8.74 -6.94 -8.03
C LEU A 52 -8.55 -6.30 -9.40
N LEU A 53 -7.32 -6.29 -9.90
CA LEU A 53 -6.95 -5.65 -11.17
C LEU A 53 -6.87 -6.61 -12.36
N GLN A 54 -7.31 -7.87 -12.22
CA GLN A 54 -7.19 -8.87 -13.27
C GLN A 54 -7.85 -8.49 -14.62
N ALA A 55 -8.87 -7.62 -14.59
CA ALA A 55 -9.56 -7.11 -15.78
C ALA A 55 -8.83 -5.95 -16.47
N LEU A 56 -7.81 -5.36 -15.81
CA LEU A 56 -7.03 -4.24 -16.32
C LEU A 56 -5.62 -4.73 -16.70
N PRO A 57 -5.24 -4.71 -17.99
CA PRO A 57 -3.94 -5.18 -18.45
C PRO A 57 -2.83 -4.14 -18.16
N ILE A 58 -2.62 -3.83 -16.88
CA ILE A 58 -1.59 -2.90 -16.42
C ILE A 58 -0.22 -3.55 -16.62
N ALA A 59 0.62 -2.95 -17.46
CA ALA A 59 1.95 -3.45 -17.78
C ALA A 59 3.06 -2.84 -16.93
N LEU A 60 2.83 -1.66 -16.35
CA LEU A 60 3.81 -0.97 -15.53
C LEU A 60 3.87 -1.54 -14.11
N PRO A 61 5.01 -1.40 -13.42
CA PRO A 61 5.13 -1.82 -12.04
C PRO A 61 4.10 -1.15 -11.13
N ALA A 62 3.36 -1.94 -10.37
CA ALA A 62 2.45 -1.45 -9.33
C ALA A 62 3.21 -1.12 -8.06
N VAL A 63 2.85 -0.01 -7.43
CA VAL A 63 3.36 0.43 -6.12
C VAL A 63 2.44 -0.11 -5.04
N LEU A 64 2.90 -1.08 -4.27
CA LEU A 64 2.09 -1.79 -3.28
C LEU A 64 2.64 -1.59 -1.86
N MET A 65 1.79 -1.86 -0.86
CA MET A 65 2.11 -1.75 0.57
C MET A 65 2.79 -0.42 0.89
N THR A 66 2.12 0.68 0.51
CA THR A 66 2.59 2.06 0.77
C THR A 66 4.00 2.34 0.20
N GLY A 67 4.36 1.68 -0.91
CA GLY A 67 5.65 1.87 -1.58
C GLY A 67 6.78 0.96 -1.10
N THR A 68 6.50 -0.01 -0.23
CA THR A 68 7.51 -1.01 0.16
C THR A 68 7.74 -2.08 -0.89
N ILE A 69 6.82 -2.27 -1.83
CA ILE A 69 6.93 -3.23 -2.93
C ILE A 69 6.70 -2.54 -4.27
N LEU A 70 7.58 -2.78 -5.23
CA LEU A 70 7.30 -2.67 -6.65
C LEU A 70 6.97 -4.06 -7.19
N TYR A 71 5.82 -4.18 -7.84
CA TYR A 71 5.26 -5.46 -8.22
C TYR A 71 4.91 -5.51 -9.71
N ASP A 72 5.41 -6.52 -10.40
CA ASP A 72 5.06 -6.84 -11.77
C ASP A 72 3.76 -7.63 -11.77
N LEU A 73 2.65 -6.98 -12.14
CA LEU A 73 1.32 -7.60 -12.15
C LEU A 73 1.20 -8.72 -13.18
N PRO A 74 1.66 -8.56 -14.45
CA PRO A 74 1.68 -9.64 -15.44
C PRO A 74 2.49 -10.86 -15.00
N ALA A 75 3.73 -10.65 -14.55
CA ALA A 75 4.62 -11.72 -14.11
C ALA A 75 4.32 -12.24 -12.69
N ARG A 76 3.42 -11.56 -11.95
CA ARG A 76 3.01 -11.91 -10.58
C ARG A 76 4.18 -12.06 -9.61
N ARG A 77 5.15 -11.13 -9.67
CA ARG A 77 6.34 -11.17 -8.84
C ARG A 77 6.76 -9.80 -8.33
N THR A 78 7.40 -9.79 -7.18
CA THR A 78 8.09 -8.62 -6.64
C THR A 78 9.34 -8.34 -7.49
N ILE A 79 9.53 -7.10 -7.92
CA ILE A 79 10.68 -6.64 -8.72
C ILE A 79 11.54 -5.62 -7.98
N GLY A 80 11.09 -5.14 -6.84
CA GLY A 80 11.85 -4.23 -5.98
C GLY A 80 11.20 -4.10 -4.62
N THR A 81 12.02 -3.87 -3.60
CA THR A 81 11.57 -3.65 -2.22
C THR A 81 12.18 -2.37 -1.65
N GLN A 82 11.48 -1.79 -0.68
CA GLN A 82 12.01 -0.83 0.26
C GLN A 82 11.84 -1.45 1.65
N CYS A 83 12.93 -1.93 2.23
CA CYS A 83 12.91 -2.72 3.46
C CYS A 83 13.55 -1.99 4.64
N LEU A 84 13.24 -2.46 5.83
CA LEU A 84 13.90 -2.06 7.07
C LEU A 84 15.36 -2.51 7.06
N SER A 85 16.25 -1.71 7.62
CA SER A 85 17.64 -2.12 7.81
C SER A 85 17.74 -3.28 8.81
N ALA A 86 18.79 -4.08 8.72
CA ALA A 86 19.06 -5.13 9.71
C ALA A 86 19.12 -4.56 11.15
N GLN A 87 19.67 -3.35 11.31
CA GLN A 87 19.71 -2.64 12.59
C GLN A 87 18.29 -2.32 13.09
N SER A 88 17.40 -1.81 12.20
CA SER A 88 16.02 -1.50 12.55
C SER A 88 15.26 -2.76 12.93
N VAL A 89 15.41 -3.85 12.17
CA VAL A 89 14.79 -5.15 12.47
C VAL A 89 15.24 -5.68 13.83
N ALA A 90 16.55 -5.67 14.12
CA ALA A 90 17.07 -6.11 15.41
C ALA A 90 16.56 -5.23 16.56
N ALA A 91 16.45 -3.92 16.36
CA ALA A 91 15.89 -3.00 17.35
C ALA A 91 14.40 -3.26 17.56
N MET A 92 13.62 -3.49 16.49
CA MET A 92 12.21 -3.89 16.57
C MET A 92 12.03 -5.15 17.41
N CYS A 93 12.79 -6.22 17.15
CA CYS A 93 12.70 -7.46 17.90
C CYS A 93 13.03 -7.26 19.40
N ARG A 94 13.99 -6.38 19.73
CA ARG A 94 14.27 -6.03 21.15
C ARG A 94 13.10 -5.31 21.81
N VAL A 95 12.48 -4.35 21.11
CA VAL A 95 11.30 -3.64 21.63
C VAL A 95 10.14 -4.61 21.82
N LEU A 96 9.81 -5.44 20.81
CA LEU A 96 8.76 -6.46 20.92
C LEU A 96 8.94 -7.33 22.16
N ARG A 97 10.15 -7.82 22.40
CA ARG A 97 10.47 -8.66 23.55
C ARG A 97 10.34 -7.91 24.89
N ARG A 98 10.86 -6.69 24.96
CA ARG A 98 10.81 -5.85 26.17
C ARG A 98 9.38 -5.47 26.55
N GLU A 99 8.57 -5.13 25.56
CA GLU A 99 7.19 -4.68 25.76
C GLU A 99 6.17 -5.82 25.86
N GLY A 100 6.61 -7.08 25.72
CA GLY A 100 5.72 -8.22 25.63
C GLY A 100 4.67 -8.02 24.54
N ALA A 101 5.10 -7.47 23.39
CA ALA A 101 4.23 -7.13 22.27
C ALA A 101 4.48 -8.08 21.10
N GLU A 102 3.41 -8.44 20.41
CA GLU A 102 3.46 -9.22 19.19
C GLU A 102 3.05 -8.37 17.99
N ALA A 103 3.55 -8.73 16.82
CA ALA A 103 3.25 -8.05 15.58
C ALA A 103 3.24 -9.03 14.41
N LEU A 104 2.52 -8.67 13.37
CA LEU A 104 2.61 -9.34 12.07
C LEU A 104 3.80 -8.73 11.31
N ALA A 105 4.88 -9.51 11.14
CA ALA A 105 6.10 -9.06 10.45
C ALA A 105 6.03 -9.49 8.98
N TYR A 106 5.94 -8.51 8.09
CA TYR A 106 5.87 -8.74 6.64
C TYR A 106 7.27 -8.76 6.04
N SER A 107 7.61 -9.82 5.34
CA SER A 107 8.93 -9.96 4.70
C SER A 107 8.81 -10.64 3.33
N VAL A 108 9.62 -10.19 2.37
CA VAL A 108 9.79 -10.87 1.07
C VAL A 108 11.04 -11.74 1.14
N LYS A 109 10.88 -13.02 0.79
CA LYS A 109 11.97 -13.97 0.68
C LYS A 109 11.81 -14.78 -0.59
N ALA A 110 12.82 -14.80 -1.44
CA ALA A 110 12.77 -15.44 -2.76
C ALA A 110 11.55 -15.02 -3.61
N GLY A 111 11.16 -13.73 -3.56
CA GLY A 111 10.03 -13.17 -4.30
C GLY A 111 8.64 -13.45 -3.70
N GLN A 112 8.56 -14.25 -2.65
CA GLN A 112 7.32 -14.59 -1.95
C GLN A 112 7.13 -13.69 -0.71
N LEU A 113 5.91 -13.16 -0.51
CA LEU A 113 5.54 -12.40 0.67
C LEU A 113 5.12 -13.34 1.80
N TYR A 114 5.80 -13.24 2.93
CA TYR A 114 5.50 -13.91 4.18
C TYR A 114 5.00 -12.92 5.22
N VAL A 115 4.11 -13.37 6.09
CA VAL A 115 3.68 -12.68 7.31
C VAL A 115 4.02 -13.59 8.48
N TYR A 116 5.09 -13.28 9.16
CA TYR A 116 5.53 -14.01 10.34
C TYR A 116 4.85 -13.47 11.59
N TYR A 117 4.41 -14.36 12.47
CA TYR A 117 3.81 -14.02 13.76
C TYR A 117 4.18 -15.08 14.80
N LYS A 118 4.24 -14.72 16.06
CA LYS A 118 4.50 -15.66 17.17
C LYS A 118 3.18 -16.16 17.73
N GLU A 119 2.34 -15.26 18.19
CA GLU A 119 1.04 -15.54 18.77
C GLU A 119 -0.01 -14.59 18.22
N ILE A 120 -1.25 -15.01 18.25
CA ILE A 120 -2.41 -14.16 17.99
C ILE A 120 -2.91 -13.66 19.34
N CYS A 121 -2.78 -12.38 19.61
CA CYS A 121 -2.94 -11.83 20.96
C CYS A 121 -4.35 -11.37 21.30
N CYS A 122 -5.24 -11.23 20.32
CA CYS A 122 -6.60 -10.77 20.57
C CYS A 122 -7.58 -11.19 19.48
N PRO A 123 -8.91 -11.22 19.76
CA PRO A 123 -9.93 -11.56 18.77
C PRO A 123 -9.94 -10.66 17.54
N PHE A 124 -9.53 -9.38 17.68
CA PHE A 124 -9.38 -8.46 16.57
C PHE A 124 -8.27 -8.92 15.60
N GLU A 125 -7.12 -9.30 16.12
CA GLU A 125 -6.01 -9.83 15.32
C GLU A 125 -6.36 -11.16 14.66
N GLU A 126 -7.05 -12.05 15.39
CA GLU A 126 -7.53 -13.32 14.84
C GLU A 126 -8.45 -13.10 13.63
N ALA A 127 -9.42 -12.21 13.77
CA ALA A 127 -10.33 -11.86 12.67
C ALA A 127 -9.56 -11.22 11.49
N PHE A 128 -8.60 -10.35 11.77
CA PHE A 128 -7.76 -9.70 10.76
C PHE A 128 -6.95 -10.74 9.97
N VAL A 129 -6.32 -11.69 10.66
CA VAL A 129 -5.52 -12.75 10.05
C VAL A 129 -6.40 -13.74 9.29
N ALA A 130 -7.53 -14.17 9.87
CA ALA A 130 -8.45 -15.14 9.27
C ALA A 130 -8.99 -14.66 7.90
N GLN A 131 -9.35 -13.37 7.79
CA GLN A 131 -9.81 -12.77 6.54
C GLN A 131 -8.75 -12.74 5.43
N ARG A 132 -7.47 -12.82 5.79
CA ARG A 132 -6.33 -12.61 4.88
C ARG A 132 -5.51 -13.86 4.61
N ARG A 133 -5.76 -14.95 5.31
CA ARG A 133 -5.18 -16.27 5.03
C ARG A 133 -5.75 -16.87 3.75
N GLY A 134 -5.04 -17.82 3.18
CA GLY A 134 -5.55 -18.64 2.07
C GLY A 134 -5.30 -18.07 0.67
N THR A 135 -4.45 -17.04 0.55
CA THR A 135 -4.03 -16.53 -0.75
C THR A 135 -2.63 -17.01 -1.13
N PRO A 136 -2.35 -17.35 -2.39
CA PRO A 136 -1.03 -17.84 -2.80
C PRO A 136 0.06 -16.77 -2.77
N TYR A 137 -0.33 -15.50 -2.72
CA TYR A 137 0.59 -14.36 -2.81
C TYR A 137 1.03 -13.80 -1.46
N LYS A 138 0.51 -14.36 -0.36
CA LYS A 138 0.83 -13.94 1.01
C LYS A 138 0.64 -15.11 1.98
N LEU A 139 1.74 -15.60 2.53
CA LEU A 139 1.75 -16.77 3.40
C LEU A 139 1.92 -16.34 4.87
N PHE A 140 0.99 -16.75 5.73
CA PHE A 140 1.07 -16.56 7.17
C PHE A 140 1.80 -17.74 7.79
N VAL A 141 2.90 -17.47 8.52
CA VAL A 141 3.76 -18.50 9.13
C VAL A 141 3.96 -18.18 10.61
N GLN A 142 3.53 -19.09 11.45
CA GLN A 142 3.82 -19.01 12.87
C GLN A 142 5.28 -19.40 13.14
N VAL A 143 5.98 -18.60 13.95
CA VAL A 143 7.41 -18.79 14.23
C VAL A 143 7.68 -18.68 15.73
N PRO A 144 8.69 -19.37 16.26
CA PRO A 144 9.06 -19.21 17.66
C PRO A 144 9.75 -17.87 17.95
N GLU A 145 10.54 -17.38 16.99
CA GLU A 145 11.31 -16.14 17.11
C GLU A 145 11.38 -15.38 15.79
N TYR A 146 11.22 -14.05 15.84
CA TYR A 146 11.24 -13.20 14.65
C TYR A 146 12.63 -13.12 14.01
N GLU A 147 13.69 -13.05 14.81
CA GLU A 147 15.06 -12.86 14.31
C GLU A 147 15.46 -13.94 13.30
N ALA A 148 15.21 -15.19 13.64
CA ALA A 148 15.52 -16.32 12.75
C ALA A 148 14.65 -16.33 11.48
N ALA A 149 13.38 -16.01 11.61
CA ALA A 149 12.44 -15.98 10.49
C ALA A 149 12.73 -14.85 9.51
N LEU A 150 13.11 -13.68 10.00
CA LEU A 150 13.38 -12.49 9.20
C LEU A 150 14.80 -12.49 8.59
N ALA A 151 15.69 -13.36 9.07
CA ALA A 151 17.04 -13.45 8.53
C ALA A 151 17.06 -13.83 7.05
N GLY A 152 17.80 -13.06 6.24
CA GLY A 152 17.96 -13.27 4.81
C GLY A 152 16.72 -12.95 3.96
N GLY A 153 15.76 -12.23 4.51
CA GLY A 153 14.62 -11.67 3.82
C GLY A 153 14.56 -10.15 3.89
N ASP A 154 13.82 -9.53 2.97
CA ASP A 154 13.53 -8.10 2.98
C ASP A 154 12.35 -7.84 3.90
N THR A 155 12.59 -7.37 5.13
CA THR A 155 11.52 -7.01 6.07
C THR A 155 10.90 -5.67 5.67
N LEU A 156 9.64 -5.70 5.30
CA LEU A 156 8.93 -4.56 4.71
C LEU A 156 8.25 -3.69 5.75
N MET A 157 7.60 -4.32 6.72
CA MET A 157 6.85 -3.62 7.77
C MET A 157 6.53 -4.54 8.95
N PHE A 158 6.17 -3.91 10.06
CA PHE A 158 5.47 -4.57 11.16
C PHE A 158 4.09 -3.96 11.34
N LEU A 159 3.10 -4.81 11.57
CA LEU A 159 1.73 -4.42 11.83
C LEU A 159 1.30 -4.95 13.18
N PHE A 160 0.88 -4.06 14.06
CA PHE A 160 0.29 -4.40 15.35
C PHE A 160 -1.23 -4.28 15.26
N CYS A 161 -1.91 -5.32 15.68
CA CYS A 161 -3.36 -5.33 15.88
C CYS A 161 -3.63 -5.21 17.39
N VAL A 162 -4.01 -4.02 17.84
CA VAL A 162 -4.17 -3.77 19.28
C VAL A 162 -5.61 -3.40 19.65
N PRO A 163 -6.12 -3.86 20.80
CA PRO A 163 -7.53 -3.68 21.14
C PRO A 163 -7.90 -2.25 21.57
N THR A 164 -6.92 -1.44 22.01
CA THR A 164 -7.19 -0.11 22.59
C THR A 164 -6.29 0.97 22.03
N GLN A 165 -6.80 2.19 21.95
CA GLN A 165 -6.01 3.37 21.57
C GLN A 165 -4.82 3.59 22.51
N GLN A 166 -5.02 3.45 23.81
CA GLN A 166 -3.97 3.63 24.80
C GLN A 166 -2.78 2.69 24.56
N ARG A 167 -3.04 1.41 24.21
CA ARG A 167 -1.96 0.46 23.88
C ARG A 167 -1.28 0.84 22.57
N ALA A 168 -2.02 1.30 21.55
CA ALA A 168 -1.45 1.78 20.31
C ALA A 168 -0.53 2.97 20.52
N GLU A 169 -0.95 3.97 21.29
CA GLU A 169 -0.16 5.15 21.64
C GLU A 169 1.10 4.79 22.45
N TYR A 170 0.96 3.87 23.40
CA TYR A 170 2.09 3.38 24.18
C TYR A 170 3.15 2.74 23.30
N LEU A 171 2.76 1.78 22.45
CA LEU A 171 3.67 1.10 21.52
C LEU A 171 4.25 2.07 20.49
N PHE A 172 3.43 3.01 20.00
CA PHE A 172 3.89 4.05 19.08
C PHE A 172 5.08 4.84 19.67
N ARG A 173 5.00 5.24 20.94
CA ARG A 173 6.10 5.92 21.65
C ARG A 173 7.28 4.98 21.95
N ALA A 174 7.00 3.75 22.39
CA ALA A 174 8.06 2.77 22.66
C ALA A 174 8.95 2.48 21.44
N LEU A 175 8.41 2.66 20.23
CA LEU A 175 9.11 2.48 18.96
C LEU A 175 9.93 3.72 18.52
N ASP A 176 9.92 4.84 19.27
CA ASP A 176 10.72 6.04 18.94
C ASP A 176 12.24 5.77 19.00
N GLU A 177 12.66 4.78 19.79
CA GLU A 177 14.07 4.38 19.88
C GLU A 177 14.58 3.58 18.68
N VAL A 178 13.68 3.06 17.81
CA VAL A 178 14.05 2.26 16.65
C VAL A 178 14.41 3.20 15.49
N PRO A 179 15.63 3.14 14.96
CA PRO A 179 16.06 4.06 13.92
C PRO A 179 15.40 3.74 12.56
N GLY A 180 15.21 4.77 11.73
CA GLY A 180 14.82 4.63 10.34
C GLY A 180 13.40 4.13 10.12
N LEU A 181 12.48 4.46 11.02
CA LEU A 181 11.07 4.13 10.93
C LEU A 181 10.18 5.33 10.60
N VAL A 182 9.08 5.06 9.93
CA VAL A 182 7.87 5.87 9.92
C VAL A 182 6.72 5.03 10.45
N LYS A 183 5.85 5.64 11.26
CA LYS A 183 4.79 4.94 12.00
C LYS A 183 3.47 5.66 11.84
N TYR A 184 2.40 4.87 11.71
CA TYR A 184 1.04 5.37 11.68
C TYR A 184 0.17 4.51 12.59
N PHE A 185 -0.75 5.11 13.34
CA PHE A 185 -1.79 4.33 13.99
C PHE A 185 -3.15 4.97 13.78
N TYR A 186 -4.16 4.13 13.65
CA TYR A 186 -5.53 4.55 13.40
C TYR A 186 -6.50 3.45 13.85
N LYS A 187 -7.75 3.86 14.06
CA LYS A 187 -8.83 2.92 14.35
C LYS A 187 -9.19 2.17 13.06
N ASP A 188 -9.29 0.85 13.12
CA ASP A 188 -9.77 0.08 11.99
C ASP A 188 -11.29 0.24 11.85
N GLU A 189 -11.74 0.77 10.74
CA GLU A 189 -13.16 0.99 10.43
C GLU A 189 -13.87 -0.30 9.97
N TYR A 190 -13.11 -1.29 9.50
CA TYR A 190 -13.65 -2.54 8.96
C TYR A 190 -13.76 -3.66 9.98
N ALA A 191 -13.03 -3.60 11.07
CA ALA A 191 -13.05 -4.59 12.13
C ALA A 191 -13.57 -4.00 13.44
N ARG A 192 -14.33 -4.78 14.18
CA ARG A 192 -15.06 -4.40 15.38
C ARG A 192 -14.15 -3.88 16.51
N GLY A 193 -13.68 -2.63 16.37
CA GLY A 193 -13.20 -1.85 17.51
C GLY A 193 -11.72 -2.00 17.90
N GLY A 194 -10.82 -2.38 16.99
CA GLY A 194 -9.38 -2.38 17.23
C GLY A 194 -8.65 -1.21 16.60
N TYR A 195 -7.35 -1.10 16.90
CA TYR A 195 -6.43 -0.14 16.33
C TYR A 195 -5.32 -0.87 15.59
N LEU A 196 -4.94 -0.33 14.44
CA LEU A 196 -3.78 -0.77 13.70
C LEU A 196 -2.63 0.22 13.94
N LEU A 197 -1.45 -0.32 14.27
CA LEU A 197 -0.21 0.44 14.28
C LEU A 197 0.71 -0.16 13.21
N GLU A 198 0.95 0.62 12.18
CA GLU A 198 1.79 0.26 11.05
C GLU A 198 3.16 0.90 11.17
N VAL A 199 4.20 0.12 10.94
CA VAL A 199 5.60 0.53 11.03
C VAL A 199 6.31 0.18 9.76
N TYR A 200 6.77 1.21 9.03
CA TYR A 200 7.45 1.10 7.74
C TYR A 200 8.89 1.64 7.82
N PRO A 201 9.77 1.29 6.88
CA PRO A 201 11.04 2.00 6.71
C PRO A 201 10.80 3.48 6.35
N ALA A 202 11.58 4.38 6.92
CA ALA A 202 11.43 5.82 6.73
C ALA A 202 11.48 6.28 5.26
N GLY A 203 12.15 5.51 4.40
CA GLY A 203 12.19 5.77 2.95
C GLY A 203 11.00 5.21 2.17
N ALA A 204 10.07 4.49 2.81
CA ALA A 204 8.89 3.96 2.15
C ALA A 204 7.79 5.02 2.07
N SER A 205 7.37 5.34 0.87
CA SER A 205 6.20 6.15 0.59
C SER A 205 5.72 5.90 -0.83
N LYS A 206 4.44 6.17 -1.10
CA LYS A 206 3.92 6.16 -2.47
C LYS A 206 4.78 7.06 -3.37
N ALA A 207 5.13 8.27 -2.92
CA ALA A 207 5.95 9.22 -3.67
C ALA A 207 7.34 8.68 -4.03
N ALA A 208 8.08 8.12 -3.07
CA ALA A 208 9.41 7.57 -3.33
C ALA A 208 9.38 6.39 -4.31
N ALA A 209 8.34 5.55 -4.23
CA ALA A 209 8.18 4.44 -5.16
C ALA A 209 7.76 4.91 -6.56
N ILE A 210 6.95 5.97 -6.65
CA ILE A 210 6.54 6.60 -7.91
C ILE A 210 7.76 7.17 -8.66
N GLU A 211 8.69 7.82 -7.97
CA GLU A 211 9.92 8.30 -8.59
C GLU A 211 10.76 7.15 -9.18
N LYS A 212 10.77 5.96 -8.55
CA LYS A 212 11.40 4.77 -9.12
C LYS A 212 10.67 4.31 -10.39
N VAL A 213 9.34 4.26 -10.40
CA VAL A 213 8.55 3.88 -11.59
C VAL A 213 8.75 4.92 -12.71
N LYS A 214 8.75 6.20 -12.39
CA LYS A 214 9.03 7.29 -13.32
C LYS A 214 10.41 7.14 -13.97
N ALA A 215 11.45 6.84 -13.17
CA ALA A 215 12.79 6.58 -13.69
C ALA A 215 12.85 5.34 -14.60
N MET A 216 12.13 4.26 -14.26
CA MET A 216 12.06 3.04 -15.07
C MET A 216 11.35 3.25 -16.42
N THR A 217 10.38 4.15 -16.46
CA THR A 217 9.58 4.44 -17.68
C THR A 217 10.13 5.58 -18.52
N GLY A 218 11.07 6.37 -17.99
CA GLY A 218 11.55 7.60 -18.64
C GLY A 218 10.49 8.70 -18.71
N ALA A 219 9.44 8.64 -17.90
CA ALA A 219 8.37 9.62 -17.91
C ALA A 219 8.85 10.98 -17.46
N ALA A 220 8.43 12.04 -18.18
CA ALA A 220 8.80 13.43 -17.89
C ALA A 220 7.96 14.05 -16.75
N GLY A 221 6.76 13.52 -16.52
CA GLY A 221 5.85 14.01 -15.50
C GLY A 221 4.90 12.94 -15.00
N VAL A 222 4.26 13.22 -13.87
CA VAL A 222 3.28 12.35 -13.23
C VAL A 222 1.95 13.06 -13.13
N VAL A 223 0.86 12.36 -13.43
CA VAL A 223 -0.51 12.72 -13.06
C VAL A 223 -0.99 11.68 -12.05
N SER A 224 -1.47 12.13 -10.91
CA SER A 224 -1.91 11.24 -9.84
C SER A 224 -3.36 11.46 -9.43
N PHE A 225 -4.00 10.36 -8.98
CA PHE A 225 -5.37 10.34 -8.50
C PHE A 225 -5.41 9.76 -7.08
N GLY A 226 -6.17 10.40 -6.17
CA GLY A 226 -6.24 9.97 -4.78
C GLY A 226 -7.41 10.59 -4.02
N ASP A 227 -7.63 10.11 -2.81
CA ASP A 227 -8.74 10.55 -1.94
C ASP A 227 -8.32 10.79 -0.49
N ASN A 228 -7.19 10.22 -0.02
CA ASN A 228 -6.86 10.19 1.39
C ASN A 228 -5.53 10.90 1.70
N ILE A 229 -5.31 11.19 2.98
CA ILE A 229 -4.13 11.91 3.48
C ILE A 229 -2.81 11.23 3.08
N ASN A 230 -2.79 9.89 2.98
CA ASN A 230 -1.62 9.14 2.53
C ASN A 230 -1.28 9.34 1.04
N ASP A 231 -2.15 10.04 0.26
CA ASP A 231 -1.90 10.43 -1.13
C ASP A 231 -1.25 11.80 -1.25
N LEU A 232 -1.25 12.63 -0.21
CA LEU A 232 -0.65 13.95 -0.25
C LEU A 232 0.82 13.95 -0.69
N PRO A 233 1.69 13.01 -0.23
CA PRO A 233 3.04 12.91 -0.74
C PRO A 233 3.11 12.60 -2.24
N MET A 234 2.17 11.76 -2.74
CA MET A 234 2.04 11.46 -4.17
C MET A 234 1.62 12.70 -4.97
N PHE A 235 0.65 13.48 -4.45
CA PHE A 235 0.21 14.73 -5.06
C PHE A 235 1.35 15.74 -5.16
N ALA A 236 2.13 15.90 -4.09
CA ALA A 236 3.28 16.82 -4.07
C ALA A 236 4.37 16.46 -5.10
N ALA A 237 4.52 15.17 -5.43
CA ALA A 237 5.46 14.68 -6.43
C ALA A 237 4.90 14.71 -7.87
N SER A 238 3.65 15.11 -8.06
CA SER A 238 2.97 15.08 -9.36
C SER A 238 2.91 16.45 -10.02
N ARG A 239 2.97 16.46 -11.35
CA ARG A 239 2.72 17.67 -12.16
C ARG A 239 1.25 18.09 -12.08
N ILE A 240 0.33 17.12 -12.06
CA ILE A 240 -1.10 17.33 -11.90
C ILE A 240 -1.58 16.30 -10.88
N SER A 241 -2.30 16.75 -9.87
CA SER A 241 -2.95 15.92 -8.86
C SER A 241 -4.46 16.08 -8.92
N CYS A 242 -5.18 14.97 -9.00
CA CYS A 242 -6.63 14.92 -9.14
C CYS A 242 -7.24 14.27 -7.90
N ALA A 243 -7.95 15.03 -7.10
CA ALA A 243 -8.75 14.49 -6.00
C ALA A 243 -10.13 14.07 -6.50
N VAL A 244 -10.60 12.89 -6.11
CA VAL A 244 -12.01 12.51 -6.32
C VAL A 244 -12.93 13.33 -5.42
N ALA A 245 -14.21 13.48 -5.79
CA ALA A 245 -15.16 14.33 -5.05
C ALA A 245 -15.40 13.87 -3.60
N ASN A 246 -15.27 12.58 -3.32
CA ASN A 246 -15.36 11.99 -1.97
C ASN A 246 -14.06 12.13 -1.15
N ALA A 247 -12.99 12.68 -1.71
CA ALA A 247 -11.71 12.82 -1.02
C ALA A 247 -11.83 13.67 0.26
N ALA A 248 -10.94 13.42 1.21
CA ALA A 248 -10.83 14.20 2.44
C ALA A 248 -10.66 15.71 2.13
N PRO A 249 -11.20 16.61 2.96
CA PRO A 249 -11.12 18.05 2.70
C PRO A 249 -9.69 18.56 2.49
N GLU A 250 -8.73 18.02 3.24
CA GLU A 250 -7.30 18.36 3.12
C GLU A 250 -6.74 17.96 1.74
N VAL A 251 -7.11 16.78 1.26
CA VAL A 251 -6.68 16.23 -0.03
C VAL A 251 -7.27 17.04 -1.18
N ARG A 252 -8.57 17.39 -1.09
CA ARG A 252 -9.21 18.26 -2.09
C ARG A 252 -8.57 19.65 -2.17
N ARG A 253 -8.14 20.22 -1.02
CA ARG A 253 -7.45 21.51 -1.00
C ARG A 253 -6.05 21.46 -1.60
N ALA A 254 -5.37 20.32 -1.51
CA ALA A 254 -4.01 20.13 -2.02
C ALA A 254 -3.97 19.74 -3.52
N ALA A 255 -5.09 19.29 -4.08
CA ALA A 255 -5.17 18.82 -5.45
C ALA A 255 -5.16 19.97 -6.47
N SER A 256 -4.60 19.72 -7.66
CA SER A 256 -4.66 20.61 -8.80
C SER A 256 -6.09 20.74 -9.37
N CYS A 257 -6.86 19.65 -9.29
CA CYS A 257 -8.26 19.62 -9.70
C CYS A 257 -9.06 18.60 -8.88
N ILE A 258 -10.38 18.81 -8.84
CA ILE A 258 -11.33 17.86 -8.26
C ILE A 258 -12.10 17.24 -9.42
N ILE A 259 -12.15 15.91 -9.47
CA ILE A 259 -12.87 15.14 -10.46
C ILE A 259 -14.17 14.57 -9.87
N GLY A 260 -14.93 13.77 -10.62
CA GLY A 260 -16.18 13.14 -10.16
C GLY A 260 -16.00 12.24 -8.93
N HIS A 261 -17.11 11.72 -8.42
CA HIS A 261 -17.11 10.77 -7.30
C HIS A 261 -16.52 9.41 -7.73
N HIS A 262 -15.83 8.69 -6.83
CA HIS A 262 -15.24 7.40 -7.15
C HIS A 262 -16.26 6.38 -7.67
N ASP A 263 -17.52 6.45 -7.20
CA ASP A 263 -18.64 5.61 -7.67
C ASP A 263 -19.14 5.95 -9.08
N GLU A 264 -18.57 6.94 -9.74
CA GLU A 264 -18.93 7.39 -11.08
C GLU A 264 -17.85 7.07 -12.12
N ALA A 265 -16.94 6.15 -11.84
CA ALA A 265 -15.79 5.85 -12.70
C ALA A 265 -14.93 7.09 -13.03
N ALA A 266 -14.81 8.03 -12.07
CA ALA A 266 -14.26 9.35 -12.27
C ALA A 266 -12.83 9.34 -12.84
N VAL A 267 -11.95 8.48 -12.32
CA VAL A 267 -10.57 8.33 -12.82
C VAL A 267 -10.56 7.89 -14.29
N ALA A 268 -11.38 6.90 -14.64
CA ALA A 268 -11.43 6.37 -16.01
C ALA A 268 -11.96 7.41 -17.00
N ARG A 269 -13.03 8.12 -16.63
CA ARG A 269 -13.62 9.19 -17.44
C ARG A 269 -12.62 10.33 -17.65
N TRP A 270 -11.95 10.77 -16.58
CA TRP A 270 -10.92 11.81 -16.69
C TRP A 270 -9.77 11.40 -17.60
N LEU A 271 -9.26 10.16 -17.48
CA LEU A 271 -8.21 9.64 -18.34
C LEU A 271 -8.65 9.58 -19.82
N ARG A 272 -9.87 9.17 -20.10
CA ARG A 272 -10.42 9.15 -21.47
C ARG A 272 -10.43 10.54 -22.13
N GLU A 273 -10.67 11.58 -21.33
CA GLU A 273 -10.81 12.96 -21.83
C GLU A 273 -9.47 13.71 -21.91
N HIS A 274 -8.49 13.35 -21.09
CA HIS A 274 -7.28 14.17 -20.89
C HIS A 274 -5.97 13.42 -21.09
N ALA A 275 -5.98 12.07 -21.17
CA ALA A 275 -4.72 11.33 -21.30
C ALA A 275 -4.14 11.42 -22.70
N GLU A 276 -2.86 11.76 -22.76
CA GLU A 276 -2.03 11.78 -23.97
C GLU A 276 -0.99 10.65 -23.86
N PHE A 277 -0.96 9.70 -24.83
CA PHE A 277 -0.06 8.54 -24.82
C PHE A 277 0.13 7.91 -26.20
#